data_cbaa7dccf747dff3b1c16b93ba634088
#
_entry.id   cbaa7dccf747dff3b1c16b93ba634088
#
_cell.length_a   1.000
_cell.length_b   1.000
_cell.length_c   1.000
_cell.angle_alpha   90.00
_cell.angle_beta   90.00
_cell.angle_gamma   90.00
#
_symmetry.space_group_name_H-M   'P 1'
#
loop_
_entity.id
_entity.type
_entity.pdbx_description
1 polymer ?
#
loop_
_entity_poly.entity_id
_entity_poly.type
_entity_poly.pdbx_seq_one_letter_code
_entity_poly.pdbx_strand_id
1 'polypeptide(L)'
;MKHILMIATGGTIASKATAYGLTPQLTSGELLAEVPELEQLCRIDSVQLMNRDSTNINSRDWLQMAACVREHYDAYDGFVLTHGTDTMAYTAAALSYLIQNNAKPVVITGSQKSIFNQDTDARENLRDAFLYACDDGACGVHVVFDHKVILGTRARKMRTKSYNAFSSIDYPETAILRGRQLVYYIREHVDGAPRFYDRIDPGVFVLKLIPGIDAGIFDYLKAHYRALVIESFGVGGLPCYGDESFYNAVRDWVESGRVIVMTTQVPHEGSDMEVYQVGHRAKRELGLIEAYSMTSEAVVTKLMWILGQTDDSAEIRRLFQTPVQKDQIF
;
A
#
# COMPACT_ATOMS: atom_id res chain seq x y z
N MET A 1 -6.69 29.88 3.14
CA MET A 1 -5.85 29.10 2.17
C MET A 1 -5.27 27.95 2.95
N LYS A 2 -5.41 26.70 2.47
CA LYS A 2 -4.87 25.51 3.14
C LYS A 2 -3.34 25.57 3.21
N HIS A 3 -2.76 24.93 4.24
CA HIS A 3 -1.34 24.81 4.45
C HIS A 3 -0.93 23.34 4.32
N ILE A 4 -0.22 22.98 3.26
CA ILE A 4 0.12 21.61 2.89
C ILE A 4 1.63 21.40 3.06
N LEU A 5 2.01 20.28 3.68
CA LEU A 5 3.39 19.83 3.74
C LEU A 5 3.68 18.85 2.61
N MET A 6 4.62 19.20 1.74
CA MET A 6 5.17 18.24 0.78
C MET A 6 6.33 17.46 1.42
N ILE A 7 6.23 16.13 1.42
CA ILE A 7 7.25 15.23 1.93
C ILE A 7 7.89 14.51 0.74
N ALA A 8 9.12 14.86 0.40
CA ALA A 8 9.83 14.28 -0.73
C ALA A 8 10.61 13.03 -0.29
N THR A 9 10.40 11.91 -1.00
CA THR A 9 11.10 10.65 -0.74
C THR A 9 11.98 10.18 -1.89
N GLY A 10 11.97 10.90 -3.03
CA GLY A 10 12.72 10.57 -4.24
C GLY A 10 11.82 10.05 -5.35
N GLY A 11 12.24 8.97 -6.01
CA GLY A 11 11.52 8.35 -7.12
C GLY A 11 11.78 8.99 -8.48
N THR A 12 11.16 8.44 -9.54
CA THR A 12 11.34 8.88 -10.94
C THR A 12 10.99 10.34 -11.15
N ILE A 13 9.98 10.84 -10.44
CA ILE A 13 9.55 12.24 -10.54
C ILE A 13 10.69 13.23 -10.27
N ALA A 14 11.57 12.90 -9.31
CA ALA A 14 12.72 13.71 -8.90
C ALA A 14 14.03 13.27 -9.56
N SER A 15 13.98 12.42 -10.61
CA SER A 15 15.17 11.83 -11.21
C SER A 15 15.73 12.64 -12.36
N LYS A 16 17.07 12.64 -12.45
CA LYS A 16 17.82 13.12 -13.61
C LYS A 16 18.43 11.94 -14.36
N ALA A 17 18.60 12.09 -15.68
CA ALA A 17 19.29 11.10 -16.50
C ALA A 17 20.79 11.12 -16.19
N THR A 18 21.36 9.96 -15.96
CA THR A 18 22.79 9.72 -15.78
C THR A 18 23.30 8.73 -16.83
N ALA A 19 24.61 8.52 -16.91
CA ALA A 19 25.20 7.52 -17.78
C ALA A 19 24.72 6.07 -17.48
N TYR A 20 24.18 5.83 -16.27
CA TYR A 20 23.74 4.52 -15.79
C TYR A 20 22.21 4.42 -15.63
N GLY A 21 21.44 5.41 -16.10
CA GLY A 21 19.99 5.45 -15.97
C GLY A 21 19.48 6.64 -15.15
N LEU A 22 18.20 6.58 -14.78
CA LEU A 22 17.57 7.62 -13.96
C LEU A 22 17.96 7.44 -12.48
N THR A 23 18.30 8.55 -11.82
CA THR A 23 18.61 8.56 -10.39
C THR A 23 17.93 9.75 -9.73
N PRO A 24 17.21 9.57 -8.60
CA PRO A 24 16.62 10.68 -7.85
C PRO A 24 17.71 11.66 -7.39
N GLN A 25 17.59 12.92 -7.78
CA GLN A 25 18.60 13.94 -7.50
C GLN A 25 18.00 15.30 -7.11
N LEU A 26 16.70 15.56 -7.46
CA LEU A 26 16.08 16.83 -7.10
C LEU A 26 15.75 16.88 -5.62
N THR A 27 15.99 18.04 -5.05
CA THR A 27 15.44 18.41 -3.74
C THR A 27 13.94 18.72 -3.85
N SER A 28 13.26 18.72 -2.71
CA SER A 28 11.85 19.11 -2.65
C SER A 28 11.59 20.52 -3.19
N GLY A 29 12.47 21.47 -2.89
CA GLY A 29 12.36 22.84 -3.39
C GLY A 29 12.56 22.95 -4.92
N GLU A 30 13.54 22.22 -5.48
CA GLU A 30 13.74 22.18 -6.94
C GLU A 30 12.53 21.54 -7.65
N LEU A 31 11.92 20.51 -7.07
CA LEU A 31 10.73 19.89 -7.62
C LEU A 31 9.53 20.83 -7.64
N LEU A 32 9.32 21.61 -6.56
CA LEU A 32 8.25 22.62 -6.50
C LEU A 32 8.48 23.76 -7.50
N ALA A 33 9.73 24.17 -7.73
CA ALA A 33 10.06 25.22 -8.69
C ALA A 33 9.69 24.85 -10.15
N GLU A 34 9.56 23.54 -10.46
CA GLU A 34 9.11 23.07 -11.78
C GLU A 34 7.59 23.16 -11.98
N VAL A 35 6.82 23.43 -10.89
CA VAL A 35 5.35 23.53 -10.93
C VAL A 35 4.88 24.75 -10.12
N PRO A 36 5.26 25.99 -10.52
CA PRO A 36 5.00 27.19 -9.73
C PRO A 36 3.52 27.51 -9.54
N GLU A 37 2.64 26.99 -10.39
CA GLU A 37 1.20 27.15 -10.27
C GLU A 37 0.60 26.51 -9.00
N LEU A 38 1.33 25.62 -8.31
CA LEU A 38 0.89 25.04 -7.04
C LEU A 38 0.78 26.10 -5.93
N GLU A 39 1.58 27.14 -5.95
CA GLU A 39 1.51 28.25 -5.00
C GLU A 39 0.19 29.04 -5.06
N GLN A 40 -0.53 28.95 -6.20
CA GLN A 40 -1.86 29.53 -6.36
C GLN A 40 -2.95 28.70 -5.69
N LEU A 41 -2.69 27.43 -5.38
CA LEU A 41 -3.67 26.50 -4.79
C LEU A 41 -3.65 26.58 -3.26
N CYS A 42 -2.46 26.58 -2.66
CA CYS A 42 -2.26 26.53 -1.22
C CYS A 42 -0.90 27.09 -0.81
N ARG A 43 -0.74 27.32 0.50
CA ARG A 43 0.59 27.52 1.07
C ARG A 43 1.29 26.17 1.16
N ILE A 44 2.54 26.09 0.70
CA ILE A 44 3.31 24.85 0.65
C ILE A 44 4.63 25.05 1.40
N ASP A 45 4.85 24.20 2.38
CA ASP A 45 6.20 23.96 2.92
C ASP A 45 6.66 22.57 2.43
N SER A 46 7.97 22.36 2.38
CA SER A 46 8.50 21.07 1.93
C SER A 46 9.64 20.57 2.82
N VAL A 47 9.70 19.25 2.94
CA VAL A 47 10.77 18.54 3.64
C VAL A 47 11.32 17.44 2.73
N GLN A 48 12.66 17.37 2.64
CA GLN A 48 13.35 16.26 2.00
C GLN A 48 13.58 15.16 3.04
N LEU A 49 12.64 14.21 3.15
CA LEU A 49 12.74 13.13 4.13
C LEU A 49 13.80 12.11 3.74
N MET A 50 13.85 11.76 2.46
CA MET A 50 14.84 10.87 1.86
C MET A 50 14.93 11.12 0.35
N ASN A 51 15.91 10.49 -0.31
CA ASN A 51 16.05 10.56 -1.77
C ASN A 51 16.40 9.16 -2.29
N ARG A 52 15.37 8.31 -2.44
CA ARG A 52 15.55 6.90 -2.80
C ARG A 52 14.80 6.52 -4.07
N ASP A 53 15.35 5.56 -4.79
CA ASP A 53 14.56 4.76 -5.71
C ASP A 53 13.57 3.92 -4.90
N SER A 54 12.33 3.81 -5.36
CA SER A 54 11.28 3.10 -4.62
C SER A 54 11.56 1.60 -4.44
N THR A 55 12.37 1.00 -5.29
CA THR A 55 12.82 -0.39 -5.13
C THR A 55 13.64 -0.61 -3.86
N ASN A 56 14.20 0.45 -3.29
CA ASN A 56 15.00 0.44 -2.05
C ASN A 56 14.19 0.86 -0.81
N ILE A 57 12.90 1.20 -0.97
CA ILE A 57 12.03 1.52 0.16
C ILE A 57 11.71 0.24 0.94
N ASN A 58 11.72 0.34 2.26
CA ASN A 58 11.48 -0.76 3.18
C ASN A 58 10.62 -0.31 4.38
N SER A 59 10.34 -1.24 5.30
CA SER A 59 9.47 -0.99 6.45
C SER A 59 9.94 0.13 7.40
N ARG A 60 11.25 0.35 7.52
CA ARG A 60 11.81 1.46 8.33
C ARG A 60 11.51 2.80 7.69
N ASP A 61 11.52 2.86 6.37
CA ASP A 61 11.19 4.09 5.64
C ASP A 61 9.70 4.44 5.80
N TRP A 62 8.80 3.45 5.82
CA TRP A 62 7.37 3.69 6.13
C TRP A 62 7.18 4.25 7.53
N LEU A 63 7.91 3.74 8.53
CA LEU A 63 7.88 4.31 9.89
C LEU A 63 8.38 5.76 9.92
N GLN A 64 9.43 6.09 9.15
CA GLN A 64 9.92 7.47 9.04
C GLN A 64 8.89 8.40 8.38
N MET A 65 8.21 7.94 7.32
CA MET A 65 7.15 8.70 6.67
C MET A 65 5.96 8.94 7.63
N ALA A 66 5.51 7.91 8.35
CA ALA A 66 4.44 8.03 9.34
C ALA A 66 4.83 8.94 10.51
N ALA A 67 6.07 8.87 10.99
CA ALA A 67 6.60 9.74 12.02
C ALA A 67 6.64 11.21 11.55
N CYS A 68 7.08 11.46 10.33
CA CYS A 68 7.09 12.80 9.74
C CYS A 68 5.69 13.40 9.68
N VAL A 69 4.68 12.61 9.24
CA VAL A 69 3.29 13.07 9.24
C VAL A 69 2.81 13.36 10.67
N ARG A 70 3.10 12.49 11.64
CA ARG A 70 2.73 12.67 13.05
C ARG A 70 3.33 13.94 13.65
N GLU A 71 4.61 14.18 13.43
CA GLU A 71 5.34 15.33 13.98
C GLU A 71 4.81 16.67 13.45
N HIS A 72 4.27 16.67 12.23
CA HIS A 72 3.76 17.86 11.58
C HIS A 72 2.21 17.94 11.56
N TYR A 73 1.53 16.95 12.17
CA TYR A 73 0.09 16.78 12.00
C TYR A 73 -0.71 18.02 12.36
N ASP A 74 -0.40 18.67 13.47
CA ASP A 74 -1.17 19.82 13.97
C ASP A 74 -0.88 21.12 13.19
N ALA A 75 0.29 21.22 12.56
CA ALA A 75 0.74 22.44 11.88
C ALA A 75 0.23 22.57 10.44
N TYR A 76 -0.22 21.46 9.81
CA TYR A 76 -0.64 21.44 8.42
C TYR A 76 -2.05 20.88 8.24
N ASP A 77 -2.72 21.31 7.17
CA ASP A 77 -4.07 20.85 6.81
C ASP A 77 -4.07 19.52 6.05
N GLY A 78 -2.95 19.15 5.44
CA GLY A 78 -2.78 17.90 4.68
C GLY A 78 -1.33 17.68 4.27
N PHE A 79 -1.07 16.51 3.68
CA PHE A 79 0.27 16.04 3.34
C PHE A 79 0.29 15.49 1.91
N VAL A 80 1.32 15.84 1.15
CA VAL A 80 1.58 15.28 -0.19
C VAL A 80 2.96 14.64 -0.18
N LEU A 81 3.00 13.31 -0.36
CA LEU A 81 4.23 12.54 -0.45
C LEU A 81 4.57 12.31 -1.92
N THR A 82 5.77 12.70 -2.36
CA THR A 82 6.30 12.29 -3.67
C THR A 82 7.08 11.01 -3.54
N HIS A 83 6.78 10.01 -4.38
CA HIS A 83 7.29 8.65 -4.25
C HIS A 83 7.55 8.02 -5.62
N GLY A 84 8.47 7.07 -5.69
CA GLY A 84 8.65 6.26 -6.89
C GLY A 84 7.52 5.24 -7.07
N THR A 85 7.15 4.96 -8.32
CA THR A 85 5.91 4.22 -8.63
C THR A 85 5.95 2.73 -8.30
N ASP A 86 7.13 2.08 -8.22
CA ASP A 86 7.22 0.62 -8.13
C ASP A 86 6.71 0.05 -6.81
N THR A 87 6.95 0.74 -5.70
CA THR A 87 6.46 0.32 -4.38
C THR A 87 5.47 1.30 -3.75
N MET A 88 4.95 2.25 -4.54
CA MET A 88 3.99 3.25 -4.07
C MET A 88 2.74 2.63 -3.44
N ALA A 89 2.19 1.56 -4.02
CA ALA A 89 1.02 0.86 -3.50
C ALA A 89 1.29 0.22 -2.13
N TYR A 90 2.48 -0.37 -1.93
CA TYR A 90 2.91 -0.88 -0.62
C TYR A 90 3.03 0.24 0.41
N THR A 91 3.65 1.36 0.03
CA THR A 91 3.78 2.53 0.92
C THR A 91 2.41 3.10 1.29
N ALA A 92 1.49 3.22 0.32
CA ALA A 92 0.15 3.72 0.57
C ALA A 92 -0.64 2.81 1.52
N ALA A 93 -0.58 1.49 1.31
CA ALA A 93 -1.20 0.53 2.21
C ALA A 93 -0.55 0.55 3.61
N ALA A 94 0.78 0.57 3.71
CA ALA A 94 1.49 0.65 4.98
C ALA A 94 1.13 1.91 5.78
N LEU A 95 1.10 3.08 5.13
CA LEU A 95 0.70 4.33 5.79
C LEU A 95 -0.77 4.31 6.20
N SER A 96 -1.65 3.62 5.48
CA SER A 96 -3.05 3.43 5.86
C SER A 96 -3.19 2.65 7.19
N TYR A 97 -2.30 1.69 7.46
CA TYR A 97 -2.27 0.96 8.72
C TYR A 97 -1.52 1.69 9.83
N LEU A 98 -0.47 2.43 9.50
CA LEU A 98 0.32 3.19 10.46
C LEU A 98 -0.36 4.50 10.91
N ILE A 99 -1.26 5.06 10.08
CA ILE A 99 -1.97 6.34 10.33
C ILE A 99 -3.47 6.09 10.18
N GLN A 100 -4.11 5.64 11.25
CA GLN A 100 -5.54 5.32 11.23
C GLN A 100 -6.38 6.49 11.76
N ASN A 101 -7.65 6.51 11.41
CA ASN A 101 -8.61 7.59 11.78
C ASN A 101 -8.07 8.98 11.41
N ASN A 102 -7.48 9.10 10.25
CA ASN A 102 -6.80 10.31 9.81
C ASN A 102 -7.79 11.24 9.09
N ALA A 103 -8.22 12.29 9.79
CA ALA A 103 -9.13 13.31 9.24
C ALA A 103 -8.45 14.27 8.23
N LYS A 104 -7.12 14.29 8.17
CA LYS A 104 -6.37 15.10 7.19
C LYS A 104 -5.90 14.21 6.04
N PRO A 105 -5.92 14.68 4.78
CA PRO A 105 -5.44 13.88 3.66
C PRO A 105 -3.93 13.63 3.73
N VAL A 106 -3.53 12.38 3.51
CA VAL A 106 -2.16 11.95 3.23
C VAL A 106 -2.15 11.41 1.81
N VAL A 107 -1.69 12.20 0.88
CA VAL A 107 -1.74 11.93 -0.55
C VAL A 107 -0.38 11.45 -1.02
N ILE A 108 -0.34 10.32 -1.71
CA ILE A 108 0.90 9.80 -2.29
C ILE A 108 0.79 9.91 -3.80
N THR A 109 1.81 10.49 -4.42
CA THR A 109 1.90 10.65 -5.87
C THR A 109 3.33 10.48 -6.37
N GLY A 110 3.49 10.47 -7.67
CA GLY A 110 4.77 10.34 -8.36
C GLY A 110 4.58 10.44 -9.86
N SER A 111 5.51 9.91 -10.64
CA SER A 111 5.34 9.89 -12.10
C SER A 111 6.04 8.69 -12.74
N GLN A 112 5.58 8.34 -13.95
CA GLN A 112 6.25 7.36 -14.79
C GLN A 112 7.48 7.97 -15.51
N LYS A 113 7.47 9.29 -15.72
CA LYS A 113 8.58 10.01 -16.31
C LYS A 113 9.09 11.11 -15.39
N SER A 114 10.37 11.41 -15.50
CA SER A 114 10.99 12.53 -14.79
C SER A 114 10.29 13.85 -15.13
N ILE A 115 10.23 14.79 -14.16
CA ILE A 115 9.63 16.12 -14.35
C ILE A 115 10.29 16.91 -15.50
N PHE A 116 11.51 16.59 -15.85
CA PHE A 116 12.24 17.24 -16.95
C PHE A 116 11.87 16.71 -18.34
N ASN A 117 11.14 15.60 -18.41
CA ASN A 117 10.70 15.11 -19.71
C ASN A 117 9.62 16.02 -20.28
N GLN A 118 9.67 16.26 -21.57
CA GLN A 118 8.74 17.14 -22.27
C GLN A 118 7.29 16.62 -22.20
N ASP A 119 7.13 15.29 -22.24
CA ASP A 119 5.87 14.56 -22.16
C ASP A 119 5.66 13.90 -20.78
N THR A 120 6.12 14.55 -19.70
CA THR A 120 5.98 14.01 -18.35
C THR A 120 4.55 14.06 -17.83
N ASP A 121 4.16 13.03 -17.05
CA ASP A 121 2.94 12.97 -16.23
C ASP A 121 3.12 13.64 -14.85
N ALA A 122 4.35 14.06 -14.52
CA ALA A 122 4.69 14.56 -13.19
C ALA A 122 3.93 15.82 -12.79
N ARG A 123 3.81 16.79 -13.71
CA ARG A 123 3.15 18.08 -13.40
C ARG A 123 1.67 17.91 -13.13
N GLU A 124 1.01 17.08 -13.95
CA GLU A 124 -0.42 16.77 -13.77
C GLU A 124 -0.66 16.00 -12.46
N ASN A 125 0.14 14.97 -12.18
CA ASN A 125 0.03 14.18 -10.96
C ASN A 125 0.27 15.01 -9.69
N LEU A 126 1.27 15.91 -9.70
CA LEU A 126 1.50 16.84 -8.58
C LEU A 126 0.33 17.79 -8.40
N ARG A 127 -0.13 18.44 -9.46
CA ARG A 127 -1.26 19.35 -9.41
C ARG A 127 -2.51 18.66 -8.84
N ASP A 128 -2.82 17.47 -9.33
CA ASP A 128 -3.97 16.69 -8.90
C ASP A 128 -3.86 16.27 -7.42
N ALA A 129 -2.67 15.88 -6.97
CA ALA A 129 -2.40 15.55 -5.59
C ALA A 129 -2.62 16.75 -4.65
N PHE A 130 -2.15 17.94 -5.04
CA PHE A 130 -2.37 19.15 -4.25
C PHE A 130 -3.82 19.62 -4.29
N LEU A 131 -4.50 19.53 -5.44
CA LEU A 131 -5.94 19.83 -5.54
C LEU A 131 -6.75 18.94 -4.59
N TYR A 132 -6.48 17.64 -4.55
CA TYR A 132 -7.14 16.73 -3.62
C TYR A 132 -6.76 17.03 -2.17
N ALA A 133 -5.48 17.25 -1.86
CA ALA A 133 -5.04 17.55 -0.50
C ALA A 133 -5.62 18.86 0.07
N CYS A 134 -6.03 19.80 -0.79
CA CYS A 134 -6.62 21.07 -0.40
C CYS A 134 -8.15 21.00 -0.24
N ASP A 135 -8.80 19.93 -0.64
CA ASP A 135 -10.27 19.81 -0.56
C ASP A 135 -10.73 19.48 0.86
N ASP A 136 -11.80 20.14 1.32
CA ASP A 136 -12.34 19.95 2.66
C ASP A 136 -13.00 18.58 2.86
N GLY A 137 -13.32 17.87 1.79
CA GLY A 137 -13.83 16.49 1.84
C GLY A 137 -12.75 15.42 1.79
N ALA A 138 -11.49 15.80 1.69
CA ALA A 138 -10.37 14.86 1.62
C ALA A 138 -9.90 14.42 3.02
N CYS A 139 -9.71 13.11 3.22
CA CYS A 139 -9.21 12.53 4.46
C CYS A 139 -8.53 11.18 4.18
N GLY A 140 -7.82 10.62 5.16
CA GLY A 140 -7.19 9.31 5.03
C GLY A 140 -6.00 9.27 4.07
N VAL A 141 -5.56 8.06 3.73
CA VAL A 141 -4.40 7.83 2.86
C VAL A 141 -4.87 7.44 1.46
N HIS A 142 -4.42 8.19 0.45
CA HIS A 142 -4.80 7.96 -0.95
C HIS A 142 -3.60 8.03 -1.89
N VAL A 143 -3.65 7.25 -2.96
CA VAL A 143 -2.82 7.45 -4.14
C VAL A 143 -3.59 8.34 -5.11
N VAL A 144 -2.97 9.46 -5.53
CA VAL A 144 -3.49 10.32 -6.59
C VAL A 144 -2.56 10.20 -7.80
N PHE A 145 -3.09 9.63 -8.88
CA PHE A 145 -2.32 9.34 -10.08
C PHE A 145 -3.22 9.26 -11.31
N ASP A 146 -2.80 9.84 -12.42
CA ASP A 146 -3.56 9.83 -13.68
C ASP A 146 -5.03 10.26 -13.47
N HIS A 147 -5.23 11.40 -12.81
CA HIS A 147 -6.54 12.01 -12.49
C HIS A 147 -7.46 11.17 -11.57
N LYS A 148 -6.96 10.10 -10.97
CA LYS A 148 -7.72 9.21 -10.09
C LYS A 148 -7.28 9.37 -8.64
N VAL A 149 -8.25 9.29 -7.75
CA VAL A 149 -8.04 9.23 -6.30
C VAL A 149 -8.40 7.83 -5.84
N ILE A 150 -7.41 7.08 -5.39
CA ILE A 150 -7.52 5.66 -5.04
C ILE A 150 -7.17 5.49 -3.55
N LEU A 151 -8.00 4.77 -2.81
CA LEU A 151 -7.67 4.40 -1.41
C LEU A 151 -6.32 3.71 -1.33
N GLY A 152 -5.50 4.08 -0.34
CA GLY A 152 -4.18 3.51 -0.17
C GLY A 152 -4.17 2.00 -0.02
N THR A 153 -5.21 1.42 0.59
CA THR A 153 -5.40 -0.03 0.76
C THR A 153 -5.91 -0.74 -0.50
N ARG A 154 -6.37 -0.01 -1.51
CA ARG A 154 -6.94 -0.55 -2.75
C ARG A 154 -6.09 -0.29 -3.99
N ALA A 155 -5.05 0.52 -3.84
CA ALA A 155 -4.16 0.85 -4.94
C ALA A 155 -3.28 -0.33 -5.33
N ARG A 156 -3.17 -0.58 -6.64
CA ARG A 156 -2.24 -1.56 -7.21
C ARG A 156 -1.62 -1.02 -8.50
N LYS A 157 -0.30 -1.22 -8.67
CA LYS A 157 0.37 -0.89 -9.92
C LYS A 157 0.10 -1.96 -10.96
N MET A 158 -0.70 -1.61 -11.96
CA MET A 158 -1.14 -2.54 -13.02
C MET A 158 -0.33 -2.42 -14.31
N ARG A 159 0.42 -1.32 -14.48
CA ARG A 159 1.19 -1.08 -15.71
C ARG A 159 2.55 -0.49 -15.40
N THR A 160 3.55 -0.93 -16.13
CA THR A 160 4.95 -0.53 -15.92
C THR A 160 5.37 0.72 -16.70
N LYS A 161 4.65 1.07 -17.79
CA LYS A 161 5.04 2.13 -18.72
C LYS A 161 3.97 3.20 -18.93
N SER A 162 2.70 2.82 -18.98
CA SER A 162 1.58 3.73 -19.26
C SER A 162 1.34 4.67 -18.08
N TYR A 163 0.84 5.88 -18.35
CA TYR A 163 0.54 6.86 -17.31
C TYR A 163 -0.59 6.42 -16.39
N ASN A 164 -1.62 5.72 -16.91
CA ASN A 164 -2.63 5.08 -16.07
C ASN A 164 -2.08 3.83 -15.35
N ALA A 165 -1.02 4.02 -14.58
CA ALA A 165 -0.25 2.94 -13.99
C ALA A 165 -0.97 2.23 -12.84
N PHE A 166 -1.82 2.92 -12.10
CA PHE A 166 -2.52 2.40 -10.92
C PHE A 166 -4.00 2.18 -11.18
N SER A 167 -4.55 1.16 -10.54
CA SER A 167 -5.98 0.87 -10.50
C SER A 167 -6.43 0.66 -9.06
N SER A 168 -7.69 0.98 -8.79
CA SER A 168 -8.39 0.57 -7.58
C SER A 168 -8.87 -0.87 -7.77
N ILE A 169 -8.52 -1.76 -6.86
CA ILE A 169 -8.86 -3.18 -6.95
C ILE A 169 -10.09 -3.46 -6.11
N ASP A 170 -11.12 -4.00 -6.75
CA ASP A 170 -12.41 -4.42 -6.16
C ASP A 170 -13.06 -3.34 -5.28
N TYR A 171 -12.75 -2.08 -5.58
CA TYR A 171 -13.34 -0.89 -4.97
C TYR A 171 -13.28 0.26 -5.99
N PRO A 172 -14.28 1.13 -6.09
CA PRO A 172 -14.21 2.27 -7.01
C PRO A 172 -13.13 3.26 -6.61
N GLU A 173 -12.65 4.05 -7.56
CA GLU A 173 -11.94 5.28 -7.24
C GLU A 173 -12.84 6.16 -6.35
N THR A 174 -12.29 6.74 -5.28
CA THR A 174 -13.09 7.59 -4.37
C THR A 174 -13.48 8.92 -5.01
N ALA A 175 -12.61 9.43 -5.88
CA ALA A 175 -12.84 10.62 -6.68
C ALA A 175 -12.02 10.59 -7.96
N ILE A 176 -12.39 11.47 -8.89
CA ILE A 176 -11.59 11.77 -10.09
C ILE A 176 -11.43 13.28 -10.25
N LEU A 177 -10.36 13.68 -10.93
CA LEU A 177 -10.14 15.05 -11.33
C LEU A 177 -10.46 15.23 -12.82
N ARG A 178 -11.28 16.22 -13.12
CA ARG A 178 -11.61 16.67 -14.48
C ARG A 178 -11.10 18.09 -14.66
N GLY A 179 -9.90 18.24 -15.22
CA GLY A 179 -9.20 19.51 -15.21
C GLY A 179 -8.88 19.93 -13.76
N ARG A 180 -9.46 21.05 -13.29
CA ARG A 180 -9.29 21.54 -11.90
C ARG A 180 -10.46 21.18 -10.97
N GLN A 181 -11.43 20.41 -11.47
CA GLN A 181 -12.61 20.06 -10.71
C GLN A 181 -12.50 18.66 -10.14
N LEU A 182 -12.61 18.55 -8.81
CA LEU A 182 -12.69 17.27 -8.10
C LEU A 182 -14.14 16.78 -8.10
N VAL A 183 -14.33 15.53 -8.54
CA VAL A 183 -15.64 14.86 -8.58
C VAL A 183 -15.57 13.61 -7.70
N TYR A 184 -16.28 13.64 -6.57
CA TYR A 184 -16.38 12.52 -5.66
C TYR A 184 -17.39 11.49 -6.14
N TYR A 185 -16.99 10.22 -6.14
CA TYR A 185 -17.89 9.07 -6.21
C TYR A 185 -18.26 8.58 -4.81
N ILE A 186 -17.27 8.62 -3.89
CA ILE A 186 -17.43 8.23 -2.48
C ILE A 186 -16.78 9.31 -1.63
N ARG A 187 -17.52 9.83 -0.66
CA ARG A 187 -16.97 10.69 0.39
C ARG A 187 -16.69 9.84 1.61
N GLU A 188 -15.43 9.74 1.96
CA GLU A 188 -15.02 9.11 3.21
C GLU A 188 -15.33 10.08 4.37
N HIS A 189 -15.71 9.50 5.50
CA HIS A 189 -15.86 10.22 6.75
C HIS A 189 -15.02 9.53 7.81
N VAL A 190 -14.30 10.31 8.58
CA VAL A 190 -13.43 9.82 9.63
C VAL A 190 -13.90 10.36 10.96
N ASP A 191 -14.29 9.46 11.85
CA ASP A 191 -14.69 9.79 13.21
C ASP A 191 -13.56 9.51 14.20
N GLY A 192 -13.37 10.43 15.15
CA GLY A 192 -12.44 10.29 16.26
C GLY A 192 -11.03 10.85 15.98
N ALA A 193 -10.15 10.67 16.94
CA ALA A 193 -8.78 11.16 16.88
C ALA A 193 -7.90 10.25 16.01
N PRO A 194 -6.90 10.80 15.32
CA PRO A 194 -5.94 10.01 14.55
C PRO A 194 -5.13 9.10 15.48
N ARG A 195 -4.82 7.90 14.98
CA ARG A 195 -3.97 6.93 15.68
C ARG A 195 -2.71 6.71 14.86
N PHE A 196 -1.57 6.93 15.48
CA PHE A 196 -0.26 6.70 14.87
C PHE A 196 0.41 5.49 15.52
N TYR A 197 0.87 4.57 14.67
CA TYR A 197 1.61 3.40 15.09
C TYR A 197 3.09 3.56 14.73
N ASP A 198 3.97 3.12 15.60
CA ASP A 198 5.42 3.27 15.49
C ASP A 198 6.17 1.93 15.39
N ARG A 199 5.43 0.84 15.19
CA ARG A 199 5.97 -0.51 15.08
C ARG A 199 5.44 -1.23 13.87
N ILE A 200 6.33 -1.96 13.22
CA ILE A 200 6.06 -2.85 12.10
C ILE A 200 7.07 -3.99 12.13
N ASP A 201 6.65 -5.20 11.85
CA ASP A 201 7.53 -6.36 11.78
C ASP A 201 7.63 -6.87 10.34
N PRO A 202 8.82 -6.83 9.70
CA PRO A 202 9.01 -7.30 8.34
C PRO A 202 9.03 -8.83 8.20
N GLY A 203 8.86 -9.60 9.27
CA GLY A 203 8.95 -11.06 9.30
C GLY A 203 7.83 -11.79 8.55
N VAL A 204 7.34 -11.23 7.44
CA VAL A 204 6.30 -11.78 6.57
C VAL A 204 6.93 -12.22 5.24
N PHE A 205 6.60 -13.42 4.79
CA PHE A 205 6.99 -13.90 3.47
C PHE A 205 5.77 -14.12 2.57
N VAL A 206 5.89 -13.76 1.29
CA VAL A 206 4.85 -14.04 0.29
C VAL A 206 5.26 -15.27 -0.50
N LEU A 207 4.51 -16.35 -0.32
CA LEU A 207 4.68 -17.59 -1.06
C LEU A 207 3.68 -17.64 -2.21
N LYS A 208 4.14 -17.28 -3.39
CA LYS A 208 3.36 -17.46 -4.62
C LYS A 208 3.41 -18.92 -5.05
N LEU A 209 2.26 -19.58 -5.07
CA LEU A 209 2.19 -20.97 -5.50
C LEU A 209 2.45 -21.09 -6.99
N ILE A 210 3.19 -22.14 -7.34
CA ILE A 210 3.36 -22.61 -8.71
C ILE A 210 2.97 -24.08 -8.79
N PRO A 211 2.53 -24.59 -9.94
CA PRO A 211 2.29 -26.02 -10.11
C PRO A 211 3.57 -26.84 -9.78
N GLY A 212 3.46 -27.83 -8.91
CA GLY A 212 4.56 -28.68 -8.50
C GLY A 212 5.49 -28.06 -7.45
N ILE A 213 5.06 -27.03 -6.72
CA ILE A 213 5.84 -26.46 -5.62
C ILE A 213 6.17 -27.51 -4.57
N ASP A 214 7.42 -27.56 -4.13
CA ASP A 214 7.90 -28.50 -3.13
C ASP A 214 7.62 -27.99 -1.71
N ALA A 215 7.12 -28.91 -0.84
CA ALA A 215 6.80 -28.56 0.54
C ALA A 215 8.05 -28.28 1.40
N GLY A 216 9.24 -28.74 1.00
CA GLY A 216 10.50 -28.48 1.72
C GLY A 216 10.84 -27.01 1.88
N ILE A 217 10.21 -26.11 1.08
CA ILE A 217 10.36 -24.66 1.26
C ILE A 217 9.95 -24.20 2.67
N PHE A 218 9.00 -24.88 3.31
CA PHE A 218 8.51 -24.49 4.64
C PHE A 218 9.58 -24.64 5.72
N ASP A 219 10.55 -25.56 5.59
CA ASP A 219 11.65 -25.70 6.55
C ASP A 219 12.51 -24.44 6.59
N TYR A 220 12.85 -23.90 5.43
CA TYR A 220 13.56 -22.63 5.31
C TYR A 220 12.73 -21.47 5.85
N LEU A 221 11.49 -21.37 5.43
CA LEU A 221 10.62 -20.26 5.83
C LEU A 221 10.38 -20.22 7.34
N LYS A 222 10.22 -21.39 7.96
CA LYS A 222 10.02 -21.55 9.41
C LYS A 222 11.19 -21.04 10.24
N ALA A 223 12.41 -21.12 9.70
CA ALA A 223 13.61 -20.61 10.35
C ALA A 223 13.77 -19.09 10.27
N HIS A 224 13.12 -18.41 9.31
CA HIS A 224 13.42 -17.01 8.97
C HIS A 224 12.22 -16.07 9.08
N TYR A 225 10.97 -16.57 9.06
CA TYR A 225 9.77 -15.75 9.00
C TYR A 225 8.76 -16.10 10.10
N ARG A 226 7.96 -15.10 10.49
CA ARG A 226 6.97 -15.24 11.53
C ARG A 226 5.57 -15.54 10.98
N ALA A 227 5.29 -15.08 9.78
CA ALA A 227 4.02 -15.28 9.11
C ALA A 227 4.19 -15.45 7.61
N LEU A 228 3.22 -16.13 6.98
CA LEU A 228 3.16 -16.33 5.54
C LEU A 228 1.90 -15.68 4.96
N VAL A 229 2.05 -15.11 3.77
CA VAL A 229 0.96 -14.83 2.85
C VAL A 229 1.09 -15.83 1.70
N ILE A 230 0.09 -16.67 1.49
CA ILE A 230 0.07 -17.61 0.37
C ILE A 230 -0.80 -17.04 -0.75
N GLU A 231 -0.15 -16.68 -1.87
CA GLU A 231 -0.85 -16.34 -3.11
C GLU A 231 -1.22 -17.64 -3.84
N SER A 232 -2.47 -18.05 -3.69
CA SER A 232 -3.03 -19.29 -4.19
C SER A 232 -3.55 -19.16 -5.62
N PHE A 233 -3.99 -20.26 -6.21
CA PHE A 233 -4.64 -20.31 -7.52
C PHE A 233 -6.14 -20.01 -7.43
N GLY A 234 -6.70 -19.34 -8.43
CA GLY A 234 -8.14 -19.11 -8.55
C GLY A 234 -8.72 -18.48 -7.29
N VAL A 235 -9.82 -19.04 -6.80
CA VAL A 235 -10.52 -18.53 -5.60
C VAL A 235 -9.87 -18.92 -4.27
N GLY A 236 -8.81 -19.72 -4.27
CA GLY A 236 -8.10 -20.13 -3.05
C GLY A 236 -8.13 -21.64 -2.83
N GLY A 237 -7.00 -22.30 -3.04
CA GLY A 237 -6.83 -23.71 -2.77
C GLY A 237 -5.36 -24.00 -2.47
N LEU A 238 -5.12 -25.08 -1.74
CA LEU A 238 -3.76 -25.58 -1.50
C LEU A 238 -3.49 -26.81 -2.38
N PRO A 239 -2.26 -27.01 -2.85
CA PRO A 239 -1.90 -28.24 -3.51
C PRO A 239 -2.20 -29.45 -2.60
N CYS A 240 -2.92 -30.40 -3.14
CA CYS A 240 -3.21 -31.68 -2.46
C CYS A 240 -2.68 -32.79 -3.33
N TYR A 241 -1.37 -33.03 -3.22
CA TYR A 241 -0.73 -34.15 -3.87
C TYR A 241 -1.08 -35.44 -3.10
N GLY A 242 -0.98 -36.59 -3.73
CA GLY A 242 -1.39 -37.87 -3.14
C GLY A 242 -0.72 -38.24 -1.80
N ASP A 243 0.40 -37.60 -1.46
CA ASP A 243 1.13 -37.76 -0.20
C ASP A 243 0.77 -36.69 0.88
N GLU A 244 -0.10 -35.76 0.57
CA GLU A 244 -0.49 -34.64 1.42
C GLU A 244 0.71 -33.80 1.98
N SER A 245 1.89 -33.92 1.38
CA SER A 245 3.13 -33.30 1.90
C SER A 245 2.97 -31.79 2.10
N PHE A 246 2.39 -31.07 1.14
CA PHE A 246 2.19 -29.63 1.23
C PHE A 246 1.16 -29.28 2.33
N TYR A 247 0.08 -30.03 2.43
CA TYR A 247 -0.94 -29.82 3.46
C TYR A 247 -0.37 -30.03 4.87
N ASN A 248 0.46 -31.08 5.03
CA ASN A 248 1.15 -31.36 6.30
C ASN A 248 2.13 -30.23 6.68
N ALA A 249 2.90 -29.70 5.72
CA ALA A 249 3.80 -28.58 5.98
C ALA A 249 3.06 -27.30 6.41
N VAL A 250 1.89 -27.03 5.81
CA VAL A 250 1.02 -25.91 6.23
C VAL A 250 0.50 -26.17 7.66
N ARG A 251 0.08 -27.40 7.98
CA ARG A 251 -0.36 -27.76 9.34
C ARG A 251 0.77 -27.54 10.36
N ASP A 252 1.95 -28.09 10.11
CA ASP A 252 3.12 -27.94 10.99
C ASP A 252 3.52 -26.49 11.21
N TRP A 253 3.30 -25.64 10.20
CA TRP A 253 3.49 -24.19 10.33
C TRP A 253 2.54 -23.59 11.34
N VAL A 254 1.24 -23.88 11.21
CA VAL A 254 0.19 -23.34 12.10
C VAL A 254 0.34 -23.90 13.51
N GLU A 255 0.60 -25.20 13.68
CA GLU A 255 0.82 -25.84 14.97
C GLU A 255 2.04 -25.28 15.71
N SER A 256 2.99 -24.67 14.99
CA SER A 256 4.11 -23.95 15.61
C SER A 256 3.70 -22.55 16.17
N GLY A 257 2.41 -22.20 16.18
CA GLY A 257 1.90 -20.93 16.66
C GLY A 257 1.98 -19.77 15.65
N ARG A 258 2.38 -20.05 14.42
CA ARG A 258 2.50 -19.03 13.36
C ARG A 258 1.20 -18.94 12.54
N VAL A 259 1.02 -17.79 11.88
CA VAL A 259 -0.17 -17.55 11.07
C VAL A 259 0.12 -17.65 9.58
N ILE A 260 -0.90 -18.06 8.84
CA ILE A 260 -0.94 -18.01 7.38
C ILE A 260 -2.15 -17.19 6.96
N VAL A 261 -1.93 -16.25 6.06
CA VAL A 261 -2.99 -15.52 5.36
C VAL A 261 -3.08 -16.04 3.93
N MET A 262 -4.26 -16.46 3.54
CA MET A 262 -4.55 -16.91 2.18
C MET A 262 -5.08 -15.76 1.34
N THR A 263 -4.52 -15.59 0.16
CA THR A 263 -4.98 -14.67 -0.88
C THR A 263 -4.88 -15.36 -2.25
N THR A 264 -5.19 -14.66 -3.32
CA THR A 264 -5.13 -15.18 -4.68
C THR A 264 -4.13 -14.44 -5.55
N GLN A 265 -3.61 -15.12 -6.57
CA GLN A 265 -2.79 -14.53 -7.63
C GLN A 265 -3.63 -13.72 -8.62
N VAL A 266 -4.95 -13.91 -8.61
CA VAL A 266 -5.88 -13.21 -9.49
C VAL A 266 -6.15 -11.82 -8.92
N PRO A 267 -5.95 -10.74 -9.69
CA PRO A 267 -6.02 -9.39 -9.15
C PRO A 267 -7.43 -8.91 -8.80
N HIS A 268 -8.47 -9.53 -9.34
CA HIS A 268 -9.86 -9.14 -9.15
C HIS A 268 -10.70 -10.28 -8.58
N GLU A 269 -11.80 -9.91 -7.90
CA GLU A 269 -12.81 -10.77 -7.29
C GLU A 269 -12.35 -11.45 -5.99
N GLY A 270 -11.05 -11.39 -5.67
CA GLY A 270 -10.50 -11.88 -4.41
C GLY A 270 -10.51 -13.40 -4.27
N SER A 271 -10.33 -13.88 -3.02
CA SER A 271 -10.38 -15.29 -2.66
C SER A 271 -11.73 -15.66 -2.02
N ASP A 272 -12.14 -16.91 -2.20
CA ASP A 272 -13.26 -17.56 -1.49
C ASP A 272 -12.91 -19.04 -1.28
N MET A 273 -12.31 -19.34 -0.14
CA MET A 273 -11.86 -20.69 0.19
C MET A 273 -13.03 -21.67 0.46
N GLU A 274 -14.25 -21.17 0.60
CA GLU A 274 -15.42 -22.03 0.85
C GLU A 274 -15.94 -22.71 -0.44
N VAL A 275 -15.53 -22.24 -1.61
CA VAL A 275 -16.01 -22.75 -2.91
C VAL A 275 -15.57 -24.19 -3.18
N TYR A 276 -14.33 -24.54 -2.84
CA TYR A 276 -13.77 -25.86 -3.13
C TYR A 276 -13.42 -26.62 -1.86
N GLN A 277 -13.66 -27.94 -1.89
CA GLN A 277 -13.42 -28.84 -0.74
C GLN A 277 -12.01 -28.69 -0.15
N VAL A 278 -11.00 -28.52 -0.97
CA VAL A 278 -9.60 -28.39 -0.51
C VAL A 278 -9.38 -27.08 0.28
N GLY A 279 -9.91 -25.98 -0.24
CA GLY A 279 -9.84 -24.68 0.45
C GLY A 279 -10.64 -24.69 1.75
N HIS A 280 -11.90 -25.17 1.68
CA HIS A 280 -12.78 -25.31 2.82
C HIS A 280 -12.17 -26.16 3.94
N ARG A 281 -11.58 -27.33 3.60
CA ARG A 281 -10.88 -28.19 4.56
C ARG A 281 -9.73 -27.43 5.24
N ALA A 282 -8.85 -26.80 4.46
CA ALA A 282 -7.69 -26.06 4.98
C ALA A 282 -8.12 -24.90 5.90
N LYS A 283 -9.13 -24.13 5.52
CA LYS A 283 -9.65 -23.03 6.34
C LYS A 283 -10.19 -23.49 7.68
N ARG A 284 -10.98 -24.57 7.70
CA ARG A 284 -11.63 -25.07 8.93
C ARG A 284 -10.70 -25.88 9.82
N GLU A 285 -9.93 -26.80 9.25
CA GLU A 285 -9.05 -27.68 10.05
C GLU A 285 -7.80 -26.95 10.54
N LEU A 286 -7.22 -26.07 9.72
CA LEU A 286 -5.97 -25.38 10.04
C LEU A 286 -6.19 -23.95 10.51
N GLY A 287 -7.43 -23.45 10.45
CA GLY A 287 -7.74 -22.11 10.87
C GLY A 287 -6.99 -21.04 10.09
N LEU A 288 -6.83 -21.19 8.77
CA LEU A 288 -6.17 -20.18 7.94
C LEU A 288 -6.96 -18.87 7.91
N ILE A 289 -6.26 -17.75 7.86
CA ILE A 289 -6.87 -16.43 7.71
C ILE A 289 -7.10 -16.18 6.22
N GLU A 290 -8.25 -15.66 5.84
CA GLU A 290 -8.55 -15.33 4.45
C GLU A 290 -8.55 -13.84 4.21
N ALA A 291 -7.93 -13.39 3.11
CA ALA A 291 -7.79 -11.99 2.74
C ALA A 291 -8.95 -11.47 1.88
N TYR A 292 -9.79 -12.35 1.33
CA TYR A 292 -10.92 -11.98 0.46
C TYR A 292 -10.49 -11.03 -0.68
N SER A 293 -11.12 -9.86 -0.78
CA SER A 293 -10.88 -8.86 -1.84
C SER A 293 -9.69 -7.92 -1.60
N MET A 294 -8.83 -8.18 -0.60
CA MET A 294 -7.68 -7.33 -0.32
C MET A 294 -6.63 -7.42 -1.43
N THR A 295 -5.96 -6.30 -1.72
CA THR A 295 -4.75 -6.34 -2.57
C THR A 295 -3.62 -7.06 -1.86
N SER A 296 -2.69 -7.69 -2.60
CA SER A 296 -1.51 -8.33 -1.99
C SER A 296 -0.68 -7.33 -1.20
N GLU A 297 -0.59 -6.09 -1.67
CA GLU A 297 0.11 -4.99 -1.00
C GLU A 297 -0.52 -4.68 0.37
N ALA A 298 -1.84 -4.62 0.44
CA ALA A 298 -2.58 -4.40 1.68
C ALA A 298 -2.45 -5.61 2.63
N VAL A 299 -2.56 -6.84 2.13
CA VAL A 299 -2.40 -8.07 2.93
C VAL A 299 -1.05 -8.09 3.63
N VAL A 300 0.02 -7.90 2.87
CA VAL A 300 1.40 -7.95 3.38
C VAL A 300 1.63 -6.86 4.43
N THR A 301 1.29 -5.61 4.12
CA THR A 301 1.56 -4.47 5.00
C THR A 301 0.67 -4.48 6.24
N LYS A 302 -0.59 -4.96 6.14
CA LYS A 302 -1.46 -5.17 7.30
C LYS A 302 -0.88 -6.21 8.24
N LEU A 303 -0.44 -7.34 7.70
CA LEU A 303 0.14 -8.41 8.51
C LEU A 303 1.44 -7.95 9.19
N MET A 304 2.31 -7.24 8.47
CA MET A 304 3.52 -6.65 9.06
C MET A 304 3.18 -5.63 10.18
N TRP A 305 2.16 -4.80 9.99
CA TRP A 305 1.69 -3.86 11.03
C TRP A 305 1.18 -4.62 12.25
N ILE A 306 0.32 -5.65 12.07
CA ILE A 306 -0.25 -6.44 13.16
C ILE A 306 0.84 -7.14 13.97
N LEU A 307 1.81 -7.78 13.30
CA LEU A 307 2.94 -8.45 13.95
C LEU A 307 3.83 -7.49 14.74
N GLY A 308 3.82 -6.21 14.40
CA GLY A 308 4.46 -5.17 15.19
C GLY A 308 3.70 -4.83 16.49
N GLN A 309 2.41 -5.22 16.61
CA GLN A 309 1.58 -4.91 17.78
C GLN A 309 1.44 -6.10 18.74
N THR A 310 1.43 -7.34 18.23
CA THR A 310 1.13 -8.53 19.03
C THR A 310 1.79 -9.79 18.48
N ASP A 311 2.06 -10.74 19.38
CA ASP A 311 2.50 -12.12 19.08
C ASP A 311 1.36 -13.13 19.27
N ASP A 312 0.23 -12.71 19.83
CA ASP A 312 -0.92 -13.58 20.09
C ASP A 312 -1.68 -13.90 18.79
N SER A 313 -1.76 -15.19 18.43
CA SER A 313 -2.36 -15.65 17.19
C SER A 313 -3.86 -15.35 17.07
N ALA A 314 -4.59 -15.33 18.17
CA ALA A 314 -6.01 -14.99 18.20
C ALA A 314 -6.21 -13.49 17.95
N GLU A 315 -5.36 -12.65 18.57
CA GLU A 315 -5.38 -11.22 18.37
C GLU A 315 -4.92 -10.84 16.95
N ILE A 316 -3.90 -11.52 16.40
CA ILE A 316 -3.48 -11.34 14.99
C ILE A 316 -4.67 -11.58 14.06
N ARG A 317 -5.41 -12.69 14.26
CA ARG A 317 -6.61 -12.99 13.48
C ARG A 317 -7.68 -11.91 13.63
N ARG A 318 -7.98 -11.51 14.85
CA ARG A 318 -9.00 -10.49 15.13
C ARG A 318 -8.66 -9.17 14.45
N LEU A 319 -7.41 -8.70 14.58
CA LEU A 319 -6.95 -7.46 13.95
C LEU A 319 -6.95 -7.57 12.41
N PHE A 320 -6.58 -8.73 11.87
CA PHE A 320 -6.58 -8.93 10.43
C PHE A 320 -8.01 -8.86 9.84
N GLN A 321 -8.98 -9.43 10.54
CA GLN A 321 -10.40 -9.42 10.15
C GLN A 321 -11.10 -8.07 10.44
N THR A 322 -10.46 -7.17 11.18
CA THR A 322 -11.00 -5.83 11.43
C THR A 322 -10.67 -4.91 10.24
N PRO A 323 -11.67 -4.40 9.51
CA PRO A 323 -11.40 -3.54 8.35
C PRO A 323 -10.72 -2.22 8.73
N VAL A 324 -9.74 -1.82 7.93
CA VAL A 324 -9.06 -0.52 8.02
C VAL A 324 -9.11 0.14 6.65
N GLN A 325 -9.65 1.38 6.57
CA GLN A 325 -9.77 2.13 5.31
C GLN A 325 -10.31 1.27 4.13
N LYS A 326 -11.39 0.53 4.36
CA LYS A 326 -12.05 -0.31 3.33
C LYS A 326 -11.12 -1.36 2.69
N ASP A 327 -10.09 -1.82 3.39
CA ASP A 327 -9.20 -2.87 2.90
C ASP A 327 -9.91 -4.22 2.69
N GLN A 328 -11.03 -4.46 3.39
CA GLN A 328 -11.93 -5.59 3.19
C GLN A 328 -13.35 -5.08 2.93
N ILE A 329 -14.04 -5.74 2.01
CA ILE A 329 -15.46 -5.57 1.72
C ILE A 329 -16.08 -6.94 1.84
N PHE A 330 -17.15 -7.04 2.62
CA PHE A 330 -17.94 -8.26 2.82
C PHE A 330 -19.27 -8.15 2.09
#